data_da7eb06cbb329659cce1323927005e41
#
_entry.id   da7eb06cbb329659cce1323927005e41
#
_cell.length_a   1.000
_cell.length_b   1.000
_cell.length_c   1.000
_cell.angle_alpha   90.00
_cell.angle_beta   90.00
_cell.angle_gamma   90.00
#
_symmetry.space_group_name_H-M   'P 1'
#
loop_
_entity.id
_entity.type
_entity.pdbx_description
1 polymer ?
#
loop_
_entity_poly.entity_id
_entity_poly.type
_entity_poly.pdbx_seq_one_letter_code
_entity_poly.pdbx_strand_id
1 'polypeptide(L)'
;MGAVVNLRPDLFRVVLSHVPFVDVMNTMLDASLPLTVPEYEEWGDPNQETYFNYMLSYSPYDNLKPGSYPAMLVKTSLHDSQVMYWEPAKYVAKLRPLKTDNNPLLLVTNMQAGHGGASGRYDYLKEIAFDYAFLLRELDVVC
;
A
#
# COMPACT_ATOMS: atom_id res chain seq x y z
N MET A 1 -0.01 -7.34 -1.12
CA MET A 1 1.44 -7.11 -0.80
C MET A 1 1.64 -6.68 0.66
N GLY A 2 0.91 -5.72 1.19
CA GLY A 2 1.16 -5.20 2.55
C GLY A 2 1.24 -6.28 3.64
N ALA A 3 0.30 -7.21 3.68
CA ALA A 3 0.31 -8.31 4.67
C ALA A 3 1.54 -9.23 4.51
N VAL A 4 1.88 -9.62 3.29
CA VAL A 4 3.02 -10.51 3.01
C VAL A 4 4.34 -9.85 3.39
N VAL A 5 4.51 -8.56 3.11
CA VAL A 5 5.71 -7.80 3.50
C VAL A 5 5.85 -7.69 5.01
N ASN A 6 4.74 -7.52 5.74
CA ASN A 6 4.76 -7.50 7.20
C ASN A 6 5.12 -8.87 7.81
N LEU A 7 4.60 -9.95 7.21
CA LEU A 7 4.81 -11.32 7.70
C LEU A 7 6.23 -11.84 7.40
N ARG A 8 6.75 -11.54 6.20
CA ARG A 8 8.04 -12.04 5.72
C ARG A 8 8.79 -10.97 4.93
N PRO A 9 9.20 -9.87 5.59
CA PRO A 9 9.97 -8.80 4.93
C PRO A 9 11.31 -9.30 4.35
N ASP A 10 11.87 -10.35 4.93
CA ASP A 10 13.12 -10.98 4.53
C ASP A 10 13.10 -11.61 3.12
N LEU A 11 11.91 -11.89 2.58
CA LEU A 11 11.76 -12.48 1.25
C LEU A 11 11.86 -11.46 0.11
N PHE A 12 11.91 -10.18 0.41
CA PHE A 12 11.84 -9.12 -0.59
C PHE A 12 13.06 -8.21 -0.52
N ARG A 13 13.68 -7.92 -1.64
CA ARG A 13 14.69 -6.88 -1.77
C ARG A 13 14.04 -5.52 -2.04
N VAL A 14 13.07 -5.51 -2.96
CA VAL A 14 12.35 -4.31 -3.40
C VAL A 14 10.87 -4.60 -3.50
N VAL A 15 10.03 -3.64 -3.13
CA VAL A 15 8.57 -3.69 -3.25
C VAL A 15 8.05 -2.44 -3.95
N LEU A 16 7.34 -2.65 -5.06
CA LEU A 16 6.52 -1.62 -5.70
C LEU A 16 5.07 -1.86 -5.30
N SER A 17 4.46 -0.90 -4.63
CA SER A 17 3.10 -1.03 -4.09
C SER A 17 2.24 0.11 -4.60
N HIS A 18 1.43 -0.18 -5.62
CA HIS A 18 0.54 0.78 -6.25
C HIS A 18 -0.85 0.68 -5.65
N VAL A 19 -1.43 1.81 -5.29
CA VAL A 19 -2.77 1.95 -4.72
C VAL A 19 -3.11 0.86 -3.70
N PRO A 20 -2.25 0.62 -2.71
CA PRO A 20 -2.37 -0.55 -1.87
C PRO A 20 -3.50 -0.43 -0.85
N PHE A 21 -4.34 -1.45 -0.80
CA PHE A 21 -5.35 -1.65 0.25
C PHE A 21 -4.64 -2.14 1.53
N VAL A 22 -4.26 -1.20 2.40
CA VAL A 22 -3.40 -1.47 3.56
C VAL A 22 -4.00 -1.09 4.91
N ASP A 23 -5.09 -0.34 4.93
CA ASP A 23 -5.82 0.02 6.15
C ASP A 23 -7.17 -0.72 6.21
N VAL A 24 -7.10 -2.04 6.12
CA VAL A 24 -8.25 -2.93 5.93
C VAL A 24 -9.34 -2.71 6.98
N MET A 25 -8.97 -2.65 8.25
CA MET A 25 -9.96 -2.55 9.33
C MET A 25 -10.73 -1.22 9.29
N ASN A 26 -10.03 -0.09 9.15
CA ASN A 26 -10.72 1.21 9.12
C ASN A 26 -11.58 1.36 7.87
N THR A 27 -11.12 0.88 6.72
CA THR A 27 -11.87 0.94 5.47
C THR A 27 -13.10 0.05 5.52
N MET A 28 -12.97 -1.20 5.96
CA MET A 28 -14.08 -2.16 5.98
C MET A 28 -15.09 -1.88 7.12
N LEU A 29 -14.74 -1.06 8.10
CA LEU A 29 -15.68 -0.57 9.13
C LEU A 29 -16.41 0.72 8.72
N ASP A 30 -16.00 1.37 7.65
CA ASP A 30 -16.62 2.60 7.15
C ASP A 30 -17.55 2.33 5.96
N ALA A 31 -18.82 2.04 6.26
CA ALA A 31 -19.86 1.78 5.26
C ALA A 31 -20.18 2.99 4.33
N SER A 32 -19.61 4.17 4.60
CA SER A 32 -19.75 5.34 3.72
C SER A 32 -18.81 5.31 2.52
N LEU A 33 -17.77 4.48 2.56
CA LEU A 33 -16.85 4.32 1.44
C LEU A 33 -17.46 3.47 0.32
N PRO A 34 -17.19 3.80 -0.95
CA PRO A 34 -17.93 3.24 -2.09
C PRO A 34 -17.90 1.72 -2.24
N LEU A 35 -16.79 1.07 -1.89
CA LEU A 35 -16.62 -0.37 -2.09
C LEU A 35 -16.83 -1.21 -0.84
N THR A 36 -16.88 -0.60 0.35
CA THR A 36 -16.92 -1.31 1.63
C THR A 36 -18.05 -2.32 1.74
N VAL A 37 -19.31 -1.87 1.57
CA VAL A 37 -20.47 -2.76 1.72
C VAL A 37 -20.53 -3.84 0.62
N PRO A 38 -20.31 -3.51 -0.68
CA PRO A 38 -20.24 -4.53 -1.71
C PRO A 38 -19.17 -5.62 -1.48
N GLU A 39 -18.06 -5.26 -0.84
CA GLU A 39 -16.94 -6.18 -0.61
C GLU A 39 -17.09 -7.05 0.65
N TYR A 40 -18.16 -6.90 1.44
CA TYR A 40 -18.42 -7.79 2.57
C TYR A 40 -18.58 -9.25 2.19
N GLU A 41 -19.03 -9.53 0.96
CA GLU A 41 -19.13 -10.90 0.46
C GLU A 41 -17.75 -11.51 0.18
N GLU A 42 -16.77 -10.68 -0.17
CA GLU A 42 -15.41 -11.13 -0.50
C GLU A 42 -14.53 -11.22 0.76
N TRP A 43 -14.51 -10.17 1.57
CA TRP A 43 -13.62 -10.05 2.73
C TRP A 43 -14.24 -10.52 4.04
N GLY A 44 -15.57 -10.52 4.13
CA GLY A 44 -16.35 -10.66 5.34
C GLY A 44 -16.81 -9.32 5.91
N ASP A 45 -17.86 -9.37 6.72
CA ASP A 45 -18.40 -8.18 7.40
C ASP A 45 -17.73 -8.01 8.78
N PRO A 46 -16.87 -6.99 8.98
CA PRO A 46 -16.16 -6.80 10.26
C PRO A 46 -17.06 -6.36 11.42
N ASN A 47 -18.34 -6.08 11.19
CA ASN A 47 -19.33 -5.92 12.26
C ASN A 47 -19.64 -7.24 12.97
N GLN A 48 -19.20 -8.37 12.40
CA GLN A 48 -19.27 -9.69 13.02
C GLN A 48 -17.90 -10.06 13.60
N GLU A 49 -17.85 -10.46 14.87
CA GLU A 49 -16.63 -10.72 15.62
C GLU A 49 -15.66 -11.69 14.90
N THR A 50 -16.19 -12.73 14.28
CA THR A 50 -15.38 -13.73 13.55
C THR A 50 -14.59 -13.09 12.41
N TYR A 51 -15.25 -12.29 11.58
CA TYR A 51 -14.61 -11.61 10.45
C TYR A 51 -13.70 -10.48 10.93
N PHE A 52 -14.10 -9.74 11.97
CA PHE A 52 -13.25 -8.72 12.59
C PHE A 52 -11.90 -9.29 13.00
N ASN A 53 -11.92 -10.36 13.80
CA ASN A 53 -10.70 -10.98 14.30
C ASN A 53 -9.84 -11.57 13.16
N TYR A 54 -10.47 -12.15 12.14
CA TYR A 54 -9.77 -12.66 10.98
C TYR A 54 -9.10 -11.56 10.17
N MET A 55 -9.82 -10.51 9.81
CA MET A 55 -9.27 -9.35 9.08
C MET A 55 -8.16 -8.65 9.86
N LEU A 56 -8.36 -8.43 11.16
CA LEU A 56 -7.36 -7.82 12.02
C LEU A 56 -6.05 -8.61 12.04
N SER A 57 -6.12 -9.93 11.94
CA SER A 57 -4.94 -10.80 11.96
C SER A 57 -3.96 -10.56 10.81
N TYR A 58 -4.43 -10.05 9.66
CA TYR A 58 -3.60 -9.77 8.49
C TYR A 58 -3.61 -8.31 8.03
N SER A 59 -4.46 -7.45 8.60
CA SER A 59 -4.55 -6.04 8.21
C SER A 59 -3.17 -5.36 8.25
N PRO A 60 -2.66 -4.88 7.11
CA PRO A 60 -1.28 -4.42 7.05
C PRO A 60 -0.95 -3.28 8.00
N TYR A 61 -1.83 -2.27 8.05
CA TYR A 61 -1.64 -1.10 8.92
C TYR A 61 -1.59 -1.48 10.40
N ASP A 62 -2.45 -2.41 10.82
CA ASP A 62 -2.58 -2.82 12.22
C ASP A 62 -1.43 -3.71 12.68
N ASN A 63 -0.85 -4.46 11.75
CA ASN A 63 0.22 -5.44 12.03
C ASN A 63 1.63 -4.93 11.73
N LEU A 64 1.84 -3.63 11.55
CA LEU A 64 3.19 -3.05 11.46
C LEU A 64 3.94 -3.22 12.77
N LYS A 65 5.19 -3.68 12.68
CA LYS A 65 6.07 -3.94 13.84
C LYS A 65 7.43 -3.30 13.61
N PRO A 66 8.16 -2.97 14.68
CA PRO A 66 9.57 -2.60 14.54
C PRO A 66 10.37 -3.71 13.84
N GLY A 67 11.16 -3.36 12.85
CA GLY A 67 11.94 -4.35 12.11
C GLY A 67 12.61 -3.80 10.85
N SER A 68 13.36 -4.68 10.19
CA SER A 68 13.95 -4.39 8.89
C SER A 68 12.94 -4.71 7.77
N TYR A 69 12.75 -3.75 6.88
CA TYR A 69 11.84 -3.85 5.74
C TYR A 69 12.61 -3.66 4.42
N PRO A 70 12.12 -4.22 3.31
CA PRO A 70 12.73 -4.01 2.00
C PRO A 70 12.70 -2.54 1.58
N ALA A 71 13.41 -2.20 0.50
CA ALA A 71 13.20 -0.94 -0.20
C ALA A 71 11.77 -0.90 -0.75
N MET A 72 11.03 0.17 -0.44
CA MET A 72 9.62 0.26 -0.80
C MET A 72 9.29 1.57 -1.52
N LEU A 73 8.64 1.44 -2.68
CA LEU A 73 7.98 2.55 -3.36
C LEU A 73 6.47 2.34 -3.28
N VAL A 74 5.81 3.20 -2.52
CA VAL A 74 4.36 3.20 -2.35
C VAL A 74 3.78 4.35 -3.18
N LYS A 75 2.84 4.04 -4.08
CA LYS A 75 2.21 5.02 -4.97
C LYS A 75 0.72 5.08 -4.72
N THR A 76 0.16 6.27 -4.74
CA THR A 76 -1.27 6.53 -4.62
C THR A 76 -1.67 7.78 -5.41
N SER A 77 -2.96 8.04 -5.51
CA SER A 77 -3.50 9.21 -6.16
C SER A 77 -4.50 9.93 -5.26
N LEU A 78 -4.48 11.25 -5.26
CA LEU A 78 -5.33 12.07 -4.38
C LEU A 78 -6.82 11.84 -4.61
N HIS A 79 -7.21 11.61 -5.86
CA HIS A 79 -8.61 11.41 -6.26
C HIS A 79 -8.96 9.92 -6.48
N ASP A 80 -8.22 9.02 -5.83
CA ASP A 80 -8.56 7.60 -5.85
C ASP A 80 -9.90 7.37 -5.13
N SER A 81 -10.87 6.82 -5.86
CA SER A 81 -12.22 6.53 -5.37
C SER A 81 -12.43 5.06 -4.98
N GLN A 82 -11.41 4.23 -5.12
CA GLN A 82 -11.47 2.81 -4.78
C GLN A 82 -10.65 2.51 -3.53
N VAL A 83 -9.37 2.92 -3.52
CA VAL A 83 -8.49 2.82 -2.36
C VAL A 83 -8.05 4.24 -1.98
N MET A 84 -8.61 4.75 -0.93
CA MET A 84 -8.43 6.14 -0.52
C MET A 84 -6.96 6.46 -0.24
N TYR A 85 -6.48 7.61 -0.72
CA TYR A 85 -5.07 8.02 -0.61
C TYR A 85 -4.52 8.01 0.81
N TRP A 86 -5.38 8.19 1.81
CA TRP A 86 -4.95 8.19 3.20
C TRP A 86 -4.53 6.82 3.73
N GLU A 87 -4.98 5.72 3.13
CA GLU A 87 -4.55 4.37 3.52
C GLU A 87 -3.03 4.20 3.36
N PRO A 88 -2.48 4.32 2.14
CA PRO A 88 -1.03 4.24 1.96
C PRO A 88 -0.28 5.37 2.67
N ALA A 89 -0.86 6.57 2.79
CA ALA A 89 -0.22 7.67 3.51
C ALA A 89 -0.06 7.37 5.00
N LYS A 90 -1.11 6.87 5.66
CA LYS A 90 -1.07 6.42 7.06
C LYS A 90 -0.10 5.25 7.25
N TYR A 91 -0.16 4.26 6.34
CA TYR A 91 0.72 3.10 6.37
C TYR A 91 2.19 3.51 6.34
N VAL A 92 2.59 4.35 5.38
CA VAL A 92 3.96 4.85 5.26
C VAL A 92 4.35 5.69 6.48
N ALA A 93 3.46 6.58 6.95
CA ALA A 93 3.73 7.42 8.12
C ALA A 93 3.98 6.56 9.38
N LYS A 94 3.18 5.52 9.61
CA LYS A 94 3.33 4.59 10.74
C LYS A 94 4.57 3.72 10.59
N LEU A 95 4.90 3.26 9.38
CA LEU A 95 6.06 2.39 9.13
C LEU A 95 7.40 3.12 9.33
N ARG A 96 7.51 4.40 8.94
CA ARG A 96 8.77 5.15 9.02
C ARG A 96 9.48 5.07 10.38
N PRO A 97 8.82 5.35 11.51
CA PRO A 97 9.47 5.25 12.82
C PRO A 97 9.71 3.81 13.30
N LEU A 98 9.09 2.83 12.67
CA LEU A 98 9.22 1.41 13.02
C LEU A 98 10.37 0.73 12.29
N LYS A 99 10.84 1.29 11.16
CA LYS A 99 11.97 0.73 10.41
C LYS A 99 13.27 0.85 11.21
N THR A 100 14.01 -0.27 11.27
CA THR A 100 15.33 -0.35 11.90
C THR A 100 16.48 -0.44 10.91
N ASP A 101 16.18 -0.39 9.62
CA ASP A 101 17.10 -0.44 8.49
C ASP A 101 17.22 0.93 7.79
N ASN A 102 18.09 1.02 6.78
CA ASN A 102 18.29 2.22 5.96
C ASN A 102 17.70 2.09 4.54
N ASN A 103 16.94 1.04 4.25
CA ASN A 103 16.32 0.88 2.93
C ASN A 103 15.30 2.01 2.68
N PRO A 104 15.22 2.57 1.48
CA PRO A 104 14.31 3.66 1.18
C PRO A 104 12.84 3.25 1.35
N LEU A 105 12.04 4.16 1.92
CA LEU A 105 10.59 4.08 1.98
C LEU A 105 10.02 5.37 1.41
N LEU A 106 9.60 5.30 0.15
CA LEU A 106 9.08 6.44 -0.61
C LEU A 106 7.55 6.37 -0.71
N LEU A 107 6.91 7.52 -0.57
CA LEU A 107 5.50 7.71 -0.90
C LEU A 107 5.40 8.73 -2.03
N VAL A 108 4.78 8.33 -3.13
CA VAL A 108 4.47 9.20 -4.27
C VAL A 108 2.97 9.31 -4.42
N THR A 109 2.46 10.53 -4.35
CA THR A 109 1.04 10.81 -4.54
C THR A 109 0.83 11.60 -5.82
N ASN A 110 0.10 11.04 -6.79
CA ASN A 110 -0.34 11.78 -7.96
C ASN A 110 -1.51 12.70 -7.55
N MET A 111 -1.28 14.01 -7.61
CA MET A 111 -2.24 15.02 -7.14
C MET A 111 -3.40 15.27 -8.09
N GLN A 112 -3.39 14.69 -9.29
CA GLN A 112 -4.38 14.94 -10.35
C GLN A 112 -5.08 13.68 -10.85
N ALA A 113 -4.60 12.51 -10.44
CA ALA A 113 -5.12 11.22 -10.91
C ALA A 113 -6.06 10.55 -9.89
N GLY A 114 -6.85 9.60 -10.39
CA GLY A 114 -7.61 8.62 -9.64
C GLY A 114 -6.90 7.27 -9.56
N HIS A 115 -7.66 6.19 -9.34
CA HIS A 115 -7.14 4.83 -9.12
C HIS A 115 -6.22 4.31 -10.24
N GLY A 116 -6.52 4.64 -11.49
CA GLY A 116 -5.74 4.19 -12.65
C GLY A 116 -4.43 4.94 -12.89
N GLY A 117 -4.07 5.93 -12.05
CA GLY A 117 -2.88 6.75 -12.26
C GLY A 117 -3.08 7.79 -13.38
N ALA A 118 -1.99 8.23 -14.00
CA ALA A 118 -2.02 9.24 -15.06
C ALA A 118 -2.76 8.75 -16.31
N SER A 119 -3.70 9.54 -16.80
CA SER A 119 -4.52 9.21 -18.00
C SER A 119 -3.82 9.52 -19.33
N GLY A 120 -2.81 10.38 -19.32
CA GLY A 120 -2.02 10.72 -20.50
C GLY A 120 -1.02 9.63 -20.86
N ARG A 121 -0.95 9.23 -22.17
CA ARG A 121 -0.04 8.17 -22.63
C ARG A 121 1.42 8.39 -22.19
N TYR A 122 1.92 9.59 -22.34
CA TYR A 122 3.32 9.90 -21.99
C TYR A 122 3.52 10.05 -20.49
N ASP A 123 2.52 10.53 -19.75
CA ASP A 123 2.60 10.65 -18.30
C ASP A 123 2.54 9.29 -17.65
N TYR A 124 1.72 8.37 -18.17
CA TYR A 124 1.72 6.97 -17.75
C TYR A 124 3.09 6.30 -17.98
N LEU A 125 3.73 6.53 -19.13
CA LEU A 125 5.07 6.01 -19.40
C LEU A 125 6.13 6.59 -18.45
N LYS A 126 6.00 7.85 -18.01
CA LYS A 126 6.87 8.42 -16.97
C LYS A 126 6.69 7.74 -15.62
N GLU A 127 5.46 7.42 -15.25
CA GLU A 127 5.18 6.66 -14.02
C GLU A 127 5.84 5.28 -14.05
N ILE A 128 5.74 4.58 -15.18
CA ILE A 128 6.41 3.29 -15.39
C ILE A 128 7.94 3.44 -15.34
N ALA A 129 8.49 4.45 -16.01
CA ALA A 129 9.92 4.70 -16.01
C ALA A 129 10.46 4.99 -14.60
N PHE A 130 9.68 5.70 -13.79
CA PHE A 130 10.02 5.96 -12.38
C PHE A 130 10.05 4.66 -11.57
N ASP A 131 9.09 3.76 -11.79
CA ASP A 131 9.03 2.47 -11.12
C ASP A 131 10.25 1.60 -11.47
N TYR A 132 10.60 1.53 -12.76
CA TYR A 132 11.79 0.81 -13.21
C TYR A 132 13.09 1.45 -12.69
N ALA A 133 13.18 2.78 -12.66
CA ALA A 133 14.36 3.45 -12.12
C ALA A 133 14.58 3.12 -10.64
N PHE A 134 13.50 3.11 -9.84
CA PHE A 134 13.57 2.69 -8.44
C PHE A 134 13.98 1.21 -8.32
N LEU A 135 13.33 0.35 -9.10
CA LEU A 135 13.59 -1.10 -9.07
C LEU A 135 15.05 -1.43 -9.41
N LEU A 136 15.56 -0.88 -10.54
CA LEU A 136 16.92 -1.15 -11.01
C LEU A 136 17.96 -0.61 -10.04
N ARG A 137 17.74 0.58 -9.48
CA ARG A 137 18.59 1.16 -8.45
C ARG A 137 18.70 0.28 -7.21
N GLU A 138 17.60 -0.18 -6.67
CA GLU A 138 17.58 -0.95 -5.43
C GLU A 138 18.00 -2.42 -5.61
N LEU A 139 18.02 -2.89 -6.87
CA LEU A 139 18.60 -4.20 -7.26
C LEU A 139 20.07 -4.11 -7.67
N ASP A 140 20.69 -2.92 -7.61
CA ASP A 140 22.07 -2.67 -8.02
C ASP A 140 22.35 -3.08 -9.49
N VAL A 141 21.32 -2.96 -10.35
CA VAL A 141 21.45 -3.20 -11.79
C VAL A 141 22.00 -1.95 -12.46
N VAL A 142 23.21 -2.04 -12.95
CA VAL A 142 23.87 -0.96 -13.72
C VAL A 142 23.47 -1.10 -15.18
N CYS A 143 22.89 -0.05 -15.76
CA CYS A 143 22.58 0.04 -17.20
C CYS A 143 23.72 0.72 -17.95
#